data_1bbc166056b831697818344fccc5167b
#
_entry.id   1bbc166056b831697818344fccc5167b
#
_cell.length_a   1.000
_cell.length_b   1.000
_cell.length_c   1.000
_cell.angle_alpha   90.00
_cell.angle_beta   90.00
_cell.angle_gamma   90.00
#
_symmetry.space_group_name_H-M   'P 1'
#
loop_
_entity.id
_entity.type
_entity.pdbx_description
1 polymer ?
#
loop_
_entity_poly.entity_id
_entity_poly.type
_entity_poly.pdbx_seq_one_letter_code
_entity_poly.pdbx_strand_id
1 'polypeptide(L)'
;MLAVMSEKTIALVTGANKGIGYEIAAALGALGWSVGVGARDERRRTDAVAKLRAAGADAFGVSLDVTDDESVAAAARLIEERAGRLDVLVNNAGVAGGWPEKPTTVDLKTVRRLVETNVIGVIRVTNAMLRLLRRSAHPRIVNQSSHVGSLALQTTPGVDLGGISGAYAPTKTYLNAITIQYAKELSGTNILINNACPGYVATDLNGFSGTQTPEEGAAIAIRLAALPDDGPTGQMFDDNGVVPW
;
A
#
# COMPACT_ATOMS: atom_id res chain seq x y z
N MET A 1 25.69 -2.34 -31.87
CA MET A 1 24.41 -1.85 -31.29
C MET A 1 24.39 -2.28 -29.84
N LEU A 2 24.79 -1.39 -28.92
CA LEU A 2 24.73 -1.64 -27.47
C LEU A 2 23.25 -1.68 -27.12
N ALA A 3 22.76 -2.86 -26.65
CA ALA A 3 21.44 -2.95 -26.06
C ALA A 3 21.42 -1.99 -24.86
N VAL A 4 20.64 -0.93 -24.93
CA VAL A 4 20.30 -0.12 -23.76
C VAL A 4 19.58 -1.08 -22.82
N MET A 5 20.28 -1.57 -21.79
CA MET A 5 19.64 -2.31 -20.73
C MET A 5 18.63 -1.34 -20.09
N SER A 6 17.35 -1.57 -20.31
CA SER A 6 16.29 -0.85 -19.63
C SER A 6 16.58 -0.93 -18.14
N GLU A 7 16.77 0.22 -17.50
CA GLU A 7 16.93 0.25 -16.04
C GLU A 7 15.69 -0.36 -15.39
N LYS A 8 15.91 -1.32 -14.47
CA LYS A 8 14.81 -1.99 -13.78
C LYS A 8 13.97 -0.98 -12.98
N THR A 9 12.67 -1.14 -13.01
CA THR A 9 11.75 -0.42 -12.11
C THR A 9 11.99 -0.85 -10.67
N ILE A 10 12.11 0.10 -9.77
CA ILE A 10 12.35 -0.12 -8.33
C ILE A 10 11.05 0.10 -7.57
N ALA A 11 10.55 -0.92 -6.92
CA ALA A 11 9.34 -0.86 -6.11
C ALA A 11 9.62 -1.11 -4.63
N LEU A 12 8.91 -0.41 -3.74
CA LEU A 12 8.83 -0.70 -2.31
C LEU A 12 7.39 -1.04 -1.95
N VAL A 13 7.18 -2.21 -1.34
CA VAL A 13 5.87 -2.61 -0.80
C VAL A 13 5.97 -2.73 0.72
N THR A 14 5.20 -1.92 1.46
CA THR A 14 5.16 -1.98 2.91
C THR A 14 4.25 -3.12 3.37
N GLY A 15 4.61 -3.83 4.46
CA GLY A 15 3.87 -4.99 4.94
C GLY A 15 3.90 -6.19 3.98
N ALA A 16 4.96 -6.33 3.19
CA ALA A 16 5.07 -7.31 2.10
C ALA A 16 5.53 -8.71 2.52
N ASN A 17 5.53 -9.02 3.81
CA ASN A 17 5.99 -10.32 4.30
C ASN A 17 4.90 -11.41 4.31
N LYS A 18 3.65 -11.07 3.99
CA LYS A 18 2.49 -11.98 3.92
C LYS A 18 1.29 -11.33 3.25
N GLY A 19 0.25 -12.15 2.96
CA GLY A 19 -1.05 -11.69 2.47
C GLY A 19 -0.95 -10.84 1.20
N ILE A 20 -1.83 -9.86 1.06
CA ILE A 20 -1.91 -9.00 -0.13
C ILE A 20 -0.55 -8.38 -0.48
N GLY A 21 0.19 -7.86 0.52
CA GLY A 21 1.50 -7.23 0.27
C GLY A 21 2.54 -8.19 -0.31
N TYR A 22 2.52 -9.46 0.09
CA TYR A 22 3.39 -10.49 -0.49
C TYR A 22 3.01 -10.76 -1.95
N GLU A 23 1.73 -10.89 -2.26
CA GLU A 23 1.25 -11.15 -3.63
C GLU A 23 1.51 -9.94 -4.56
N ILE A 24 1.37 -8.71 -4.05
CA ILE A 24 1.81 -7.51 -4.80
C ILE A 24 3.31 -7.60 -5.11
N ALA A 25 4.14 -7.90 -4.11
CA ALA A 25 5.58 -8.02 -4.31
C ALA A 25 5.96 -9.15 -5.29
N ALA A 26 5.25 -10.27 -5.24
CA ALA A 26 5.43 -11.40 -6.16
C ALA A 26 5.10 -11.03 -7.60
N ALA A 27 3.94 -10.40 -7.81
CA ALA A 27 3.50 -9.99 -9.14
C ALA A 27 4.41 -8.90 -9.76
N LEU A 28 4.81 -7.89 -8.97
CA LEU A 28 5.76 -6.88 -9.43
C LEU A 28 7.13 -7.49 -9.77
N GLY A 29 7.59 -8.46 -8.96
CA GLY A 29 8.80 -9.23 -9.25
C GLY A 29 8.69 -10.04 -10.55
N ALA A 30 7.53 -10.63 -10.84
CA ALA A 30 7.28 -11.36 -12.09
C ALA A 30 7.29 -10.44 -13.32
N LEU A 31 7.00 -9.14 -13.16
CA LEU A 31 7.18 -8.12 -14.20
C LEU A 31 8.66 -7.75 -14.45
N GLY A 32 9.60 -8.37 -13.73
CA GLY A 32 11.04 -8.10 -13.82
C GLY A 32 11.51 -6.91 -12.99
N TRP A 33 10.68 -6.37 -12.09
CA TRP A 33 11.03 -5.23 -11.24
C TRP A 33 11.91 -5.67 -10.07
N SER A 34 12.70 -4.73 -9.53
CA SER A 34 13.44 -4.92 -8.29
C SER A 34 12.55 -4.50 -7.11
N VAL A 35 12.20 -5.46 -6.25
CA VAL A 35 11.15 -5.25 -5.24
C VAL A 35 11.71 -5.26 -3.82
N GLY A 36 11.58 -4.14 -3.12
CA GLY A 36 11.82 -4.00 -1.70
C GLY A 36 10.65 -4.57 -0.88
N VAL A 37 10.92 -5.63 -0.13
CA VAL A 37 9.97 -6.27 0.80
C VAL A 37 10.08 -5.57 2.14
N GLY A 38 9.21 -4.57 2.36
CA GLY A 38 9.17 -3.79 3.59
C GLY A 38 8.42 -4.52 4.71
N ALA A 39 9.10 -4.85 5.81
CA ALA A 39 8.45 -5.44 6.98
C ALA A 39 9.34 -5.29 8.24
N ARG A 40 8.70 -5.15 9.40
CA ARG A 40 9.40 -5.00 10.70
C ARG A 40 9.95 -6.33 11.26
N ASP A 41 9.22 -7.43 11.05
CA ASP A 41 9.64 -8.77 11.51
C ASP A 41 10.73 -9.30 10.57
N GLU A 42 11.95 -9.44 11.08
CA GLU A 42 13.12 -9.84 10.32
C GLU A 42 12.99 -11.25 9.73
N ARG A 43 12.55 -12.22 10.54
CA ARG A 43 12.40 -13.60 10.11
C ARG A 43 11.40 -13.72 8.96
N ARG A 44 10.20 -13.18 9.16
CA ARG A 44 9.14 -13.22 8.12
C ARG A 44 9.56 -12.47 6.86
N ARG A 45 10.28 -11.35 7.00
CA ARG A 45 10.83 -10.61 5.87
C ARG A 45 11.85 -11.44 5.09
N THR A 46 12.78 -12.07 5.78
CA THR A 46 13.80 -12.94 5.18
C THR A 46 13.18 -14.14 4.47
N ASP A 47 12.20 -14.80 5.09
CA ASP A 47 11.46 -15.91 4.50
C ASP A 47 10.71 -15.50 3.23
N ALA A 48 10.06 -14.32 3.25
CA ALA A 48 9.35 -13.79 2.09
C ALA A 48 10.31 -13.49 0.93
N VAL A 49 11.43 -12.82 1.20
CA VAL A 49 12.46 -12.52 0.20
C VAL A 49 13.03 -13.82 -0.40
N ALA A 50 13.30 -14.82 0.42
CA ALA A 50 13.81 -16.10 -0.05
C ALA A 50 12.83 -16.80 -1.00
N LYS A 51 11.53 -16.81 -0.68
CA LYS A 51 10.48 -17.37 -1.54
C LYS A 51 10.37 -16.62 -2.87
N LEU A 52 10.36 -15.28 -2.83
CA LEU A 52 10.30 -14.46 -4.04
C LEU A 52 11.50 -14.70 -4.96
N ARG A 53 12.70 -14.77 -4.39
CA ARG A 53 13.93 -15.08 -5.14
C ARG A 53 13.91 -16.48 -5.74
N ALA A 54 13.42 -17.47 -5.00
CA ALA A 54 13.25 -18.85 -5.49
C ALA A 54 12.26 -18.91 -6.67
N ALA A 55 11.29 -18.00 -6.73
CA ALA A 55 10.37 -17.81 -7.87
C ALA A 55 10.98 -16.97 -9.01
N GLY A 56 12.26 -16.55 -8.92
CA GLY A 56 12.95 -15.79 -9.96
C GLY A 56 12.85 -14.28 -9.83
N ALA A 57 12.18 -13.73 -8.80
CA ALA A 57 12.06 -12.30 -8.60
C ALA A 57 13.35 -11.66 -8.07
N ASP A 58 13.68 -10.45 -8.53
CA ASP A 58 14.71 -9.60 -7.93
C ASP A 58 14.12 -8.91 -6.69
N ALA A 59 14.17 -9.59 -5.54
CA ALA A 59 13.61 -9.11 -4.29
C ALA A 59 14.69 -8.86 -3.24
N PHE A 60 14.51 -7.83 -2.40
CA PHE A 60 15.40 -7.50 -1.29
C PHE A 60 14.61 -7.09 -0.05
N GLY A 61 15.17 -7.39 1.12
CA GLY A 61 14.55 -7.06 2.40
C GLY A 61 14.79 -5.59 2.78
N VAL A 62 13.72 -4.93 3.23
CA VAL A 62 13.77 -3.59 3.82
C VAL A 62 13.22 -3.67 5.24
N SER A 63 14.09 -3.43 6.25
CA SER A 63 13.61 -3.33 7.64
C SER A 63 12.76 -2.08 7.76
N LEU A 64 11.44 -2.25 8.00
CA LEU A 64 10.50 -1.14 7.94
C LEU A 64 9.36 -1.33 8.94
N ASP A 65 9.39 -0.55 10.00
CA ASP A 65 8.22 -0.26 10.84
C ASP A 65 7.69 1.12 10.45
N VAL A 66 6.48 1.15 9.90
CA VAL A 66 5.85 2.39 9.44
C VAL A 66 5.47 3.34 10.58
N THR A 67 5.51 2.85 11.82
CA THR A 67 5.20 3.63 13.03
C THR A 67 6.46 4.23 13.69
N ASP A 68 7.64 4.00 13.13
CA ASP A 68 8.92 4.43 13.66
C ASP A 68 9.68 5.33 12.66
N ASP A 69 9.97 6.55 13.06
CA ASP A 69 10.60 7.56 12.20
C ASP A 69 12.02 7.15 11.78
N GLU A 70 12.79 6.55 12.70
CA GLU A 70 14.18 6.13 12.42
C GLU A 70 14.21 4.94 11.46
N SER A 71 13.30 3.98 11.65
CA SER A 71 13.10 2.83 10.76
C SER A 71 12.78 3.28 9.35
N VAL A 72 11.84 4.22 9.21
CA VAL A 72 11.44 4.75 7.89
C VAL A 72 12.58 5.55 7.24
N ALA A 73 13.31 6.36 8.00
CA ALA A 73 14.48 7.08 7.49
C ALA A 73 15.60 6.11 7.05
N ALA A 74 15.84 5.03 7.79
CA ALA A 74 16.81 4.00 7.43
C ALA A 74 16.39 3.26 6.15
N ALA A 75 15.10 2.94 6.00
CA ALA A 75 14.56 2.33 4.78
C ALA A 75 14.77 3.25 3.55
N ALA A 76 14.55 4.55 3.69
CA ALA A 76 14.77 5.50 2.60
C ALA A 76 16.26 5.56 2.19
N ARG A 77 17.18 5.58 3.17
CA ARG A 77 18.63 5.51 2.89
C ARG A 77 19.01 4.23 2.16
N LEU A 78 18.53 3.08 2.61
CA LEU A 78 18.80 1.79 1.96
C LEU A 78 18.38 1.79 0.48
N ILE A 79 17.20 2.33 0.16
CA ILE A 79 16.72 2.40 -1.23
C ILE A 79 17.56 3.39 -2.02
N GLU A 80 17.94 4.53 -1.44
CA GLU A 80 18.81 5.51 -2.08
C GLU A 80 20.20 4.92 -2.41
N GLU A 81 20.85 4.24 -1.47
CA GLU A 81 22.14 3.58 -1.65
C GLU A 81 22.08 2.47 -2.70
N ARG A 82 20.95 1.74 -2.74
CA ARG A 82 20.78 0.62 -3.67
C ARG A 82 20.49 1.05 -5.10
N ALA A 83 19.65 2.05 -5.28
CA ALA A 83 19.08 2.38 -6.59
C ALA A 83 19.08 3.88 -6.93
N GLY A 84 19.34 4.76 -5.99
CA GLY A 84 19.34 6.22 -6.18
C GLY A 84 17.95 6.82 -6.37
N ARG A 85 16.92 6.02 -6.66
CA ARG A 85 15.53 6.43 -6.89
C ARG A 85 14.55 5.38 -6.39
N LEU A 86 13.28 5.73 -6.36
CA LEU A 86 12.16 4.82 -6.17
C LEU A 86 11.12 5.11 -7.26
N ASP A 87 10.68 4.09 -7.99
CA ASP A 87 9.70 4.27 -9.05
C ASP A 87 8.28 4.00 -8.55
N VAL A 88 8.11 3.01 -7.66
CA VAL A 88 6.80 2.63 -7.14
C VAL A 88 6.82 2.48 -5.63
N LEU A 89 5.91 3.15 -4.94
CA LEU A 89 5.63 2.98 -3.53
C LEU A 89 4.23 2.37 -3.35
N VAL A 90 4.14 1.19 -2.73
CA VAL A 90 2.86 0.62 -2.30
C VAL A 90 2.76 0.65 -0.79
N ASN A 91 1.94 1.55 -0.26
CA ASN A 91 1.60 1.65 1.16
C ASN A 91 0.52 0.60 1.48
N ASN A 92 0.96 -0.64 1.71
CA ASN A 92 0.06 -1.76 2.01
C ASN A 92 0.01 -2.10 3.51
N ALA A 93 1.04 -1.77 4.29
CA ALA A 93 1.05 -2.04 5.72
C ALA A 93 -0.19 -1.44 6.40
N GLY A 94 -0.93 -2.28 7.11
CA GLY A 94 -2.14 -1.86 7.80
C GLY A 94 -2.53 -2.84 8.90
N VAL A 95 -3.35 -2.37 9.83
CA VAL A 95 -3.88 -3.15 10.94
C VAL A 95 -5.38 -2.88 11.09
N ALA A 96 -6.12 -3.87 11.61
CA ALA A 96 -7.51 -3.72 12.01
C ALA A 96 -7.66 -3.84 13.53
N GLY A 97 -8.80 -3.44 14.03
CA GLY A 97 -9.25 -3.69 15.39
C GLY A 97 -10.04 -5.00 15.51
N GLY A 98 -10.84 -5.11 16.55
CA GLY A 98 -11.84 -6.17 16.65
C GLY A 98 -13.02 -5.92 15.70
N TRP A 99 -13.87 -6.92 15.53
CA TRP A 99 -15.06 -6.79 14.70
C TRP A 99 -16.26 -7.54 15.33
N PRO A 100 -17.45 -6.95 15.48
CA PRO A 100 -17.80 -5.54 15.24
C PRO A 100 -17.23 -4.59 16.30
N GLU A 101 -16.96 -3.34 15.91
CA GLU A 101 -16.37 -2.29 16.76
C GLU A 101 -17.32 -1.09 16.85
N LYS A 102 -18.06 -0.98 17.95
CA LYS A 102 -19.01 0.14 18.13
C LYS A 102 -18.26 1.42 18.54
N PRO A 103 -18.51 2.57 17.91
CA PRO A 103 -17.88 3.85 18.28
C PRO A 103 -18.04 4.23 19.77
N THR A 104 -19.18 3.83 20.38
CA THR A 104 -19.49 4.15 21.78
C THR A 104 -18.69 3.34 22.80
N THR A 105 -18.05 2.25 22.39
CA THR A 105 -17.36 1.32 23.29
C THR A 105 -15.94 0.94 22.82
N VAL A 106 -15.50 1.45 21.68
CA VAL A 106 -14.16 1.16 21.16
C VAL A 106 -13.08 1.68 22.11
N ASP A 107 -12.07 0.87 22.37
CA ASP A 107 -10.91 1.27 23.15
C ASP A 107 -10.06 2.31 22.41
N LEU A 108 -9.79 3.44 23.07
CA LEU A 108 -9.00 4.54 22.49
C LEU A 108 -7.54 4.15 22.18
N LYS A 109 -6.98 3.14 22.85
CA LYS A 109 -5.64 2.62 22.51
C LYS A 109 -5.69 1.94 21.14
N THR A 110 -6.76 1.17 20.88
CA THR A 110 -7.00 0.58 19.57
C THR A 110 -7.14 1.66 18.49
N VAL A 111 -7.96 2.69 18.72
CA VAL A 111 -8.09 3.82 17.77
C VAL A 111 -6.74 4.45 17.47
N ARG A 112 -5.95 4.80 18.51
CA ARG A 112 -4.62 5.40 18.33
C ARG A 112 -3.68 4.49 17.52
N ARG A 113 -3.65 3.19 17.83
CA ARG A 113 -2.82 2.22 17.10
C ARG A 113 -3.20 2.12 15.63
N LEU A 114 -4.50 2.14 15.31
CA LEU A 114 -4.97 2.09 13.93
C LEU A 114 -4.64 3.38 13.18
N VAL A 115 -4.87 4.54 13.78
CA VAL A 115 -4.51 5.84 13.19
C VAL A 115 -3.01 5.91 12.96
N GLU A 116 -2.19 5.50 13.94
CA GLU A 116 -0.73 5.52 13.82
C GLU A 116 -0.23 4.67 12.65
N THR A 117 -0.77 3.46 12.49
CA THR A 117 -0.30 2.57 11.41
C THR A 117 -0.93 2.93 10.06
N ASN A 118 -2.26 3.07 10.00
CA ASN A 118 -3.00 3.14 8.74
C ASN A 118 -3.00 4.53 8.10
N VAL A 119 -2.68 5.57 8.88
CA VAL A 119 -2.71 6.97 8.43
C VAL A 119 -1.34 7.63 8.59
N ILE A 120 -0.88 7.81 9.83
CA ILE A 120 0.38 8.50 10.11
C ILE A 120 1.55 7.74 9.49
N GLY A 121 1.55 6.40 9.58
CA GLY A 121 2.55 5.55 8.95
C GLY A 121 2.61 5.72 7.43
N VAL A 122 1.46 5.84 6.76
CA VAL A 122 1.41 6.10 5.31
C VAL A 122 1.99 7.48 4.98
N ILE A 123 1.62 8.51 5.75
CA ILE A 123 2.17 9.87 5.58
C ILE A 123 3.69 9.85 5.79
N ARG A 124 4.16 9.24 6.87
CA ARG A 124 5.58 9.13 7.22
C ARG A 124 6.40 8.47 6.12
N VAL A 125 5.96 7.30 5.64
CA VAL A 125 6.65 6.58 4.56
C VAL A 125 6.61 7.37 3.26
N THR A 126 5.46 7.91 2.87
CA THR A 126 5.31 8.69 1.65
C THR A 126 6.27 9.89 1.65
N ASN A 127 6.29 10.67 2.73
CA ASN A 127 7.16 11.85 2.86
C ASN A 127 8.65 11.49 2.80
N ALA A 128 9.06 10.40 3.46
CA ALA A 128 10.45 9.96 3.44
C ALA A 128 10.89 9.49 2.05
N MET A 129 9.99 8.85 1.29
CA MET A 129 10.27 8.35 -0.06
C MET A 129 10.11 9.41 -1.15
N LEU A 130 9.45 10.54 -0.88
CA LEU A 130 9.08 11.52 -1.89
C LEU A 130 10.27 12.05 -2.69
N ARG A 131 11.42 12.26 -2.04
CA ARG A 131 12.66 12.69 -2.72
C ARG A 131 13.16 11.67 -3.74
N LEU A 132 13.01 10.38 -3.43
CA LEU A 132 13.42 9.28 -4.32
C LEU A 132 12.40 9.09 -5.46
N LEU A 133 11.12 9.23 -5.17
CA LEU A 133 10.04 9.21 -6.17
C LEU A 133 10.19 10.34 -7.20
N ARG A 134 10.59 11.54 -6.76
CA ARG A 134 10.84 12.69 -7.67
C ARG A 134 12.02 12.49 -8.63
N ARG A 135 12.87 11.49 -8.41
CA ARG A 135 13.97 11.11 -9.32
C ARG A 135 13.55 10.07 -10.37
N SER A 136 12.36 9.50 -10.22
CA SER A 136 11.81 8.56 -11.19
C SER A 136 11.25 9.28 -12.40
N ALA A 137 11.39 8.65 -13.56
CA ALA A 137 10.68 9.08 -14.77
C ALA A 137 9.18 8.76 -14.71
N HIS A 138 8.81 7.68 -13.99
CA HIS A 138 7.45 7.13 -13.96
C HIS A 138 7.00 6.81 -12.51
N PRO A 139 6.93 7.80 -11.59
CA PRO A 139 6.66 7.53 -10.18
C PRO A 139 5.18 7.24 -9.90
N ARG A 140 4.92 6.18 -9.12
CA ARG A 140 3.58 5.76 -8.71
C ARG A 140 3.50 5.57 -7.20
N ILE A 141 2.45 6.06 -6.59
CA ILE A 141 2.11 5.82 -5.18
C ILE A 141 0.75 5.13 -5.14
N VAL A 142 0.69 3.97 -4.52
CA VAL A 142 -0.55 3.22 -4.31
C VAL A 142 -0.78 3.05 -2.82
N ASN A 143 -1.92 3.53 -2.32
CA ASN A 143 -2.32 3.38 -0.94
C ASN A 143 -3.40 2.30 -0.84
N GLN A 144 -3.19 1.28 -0.01
CA GLN A 144 -4.16 0.23 0.21
C GLN A 144 -5.30 0.74 1.11
N SER A 145 -6.43 1.07 0.49
CA SER A 145 -7.64 1.53 1.15
C SER A 145 -8.66 0.40 1.34
N SER A 146 -9.94 0.74 1.38
CA SER A 146 -11.06 -0.20 1.52
C SER A 146 -12.37 0.51 1.17
N HIS A 147 -13.37 -0.24 0.71
CA HIS A 147 -14.73 0.26 0.50
C HIS A 147 -15.34 0.88 1.78
N VAL A 148 -14.99 0.33 2.96
CA VAL A 148 -15.44 0.91 4.25
C VAL A 148 -14.86 2.29 4.54
N GLY A 149 -13.88 2.77 3.75
CA GLY A 149 -13.38 4.15 3.81
C GLY A 149 -14.19 5.14 2.97
N SER A 150 -15.09 4.66 2.11
CA SER A 150 -15.94 5.50 1.27
C SER A 150 -17.17 5.99 2.04
N LEU A 151 -17.26 7.28 2.30
CA LEU A 151 -18.45 7.87 2.93
C LEU A 151 -19.68 7.78 2.01
N ALA A 152 -19.46 7.91 0.70
CA ALA A 152 -20.52 7.74 -0.29
C ALA A 152 -21.14 6.34 -0.21
N LEU A 153 -20.32 5.28 -0.22
CA LEU A 153 -20.83 3.91 -0.10
C LEU A 153 -21.48 3.64 1.25
N GLN A 154 -20.89 4.12 2.36
CA GLN A 154 -21.44 3.95 3.70
C GLN A 154 -22.83 4.58 3.89
N THR A 155 -23.14 5.62 3.12
CA THR A 155 -24.40 6.36 3.21
C THR A 155 -25.39 6.02 2.09
N THR A 156 -25.00 5.19 1.13
CA THR A 156 -25.87 4.75 0.03
C THR A 156 -26.84 3.66 0.53
N PRO A 157 -28.16 3.87 0.40
CA PRO A 157 -29.14 2.88 0.81
C PRO A 157 -28.98 1.55 0.08
N GLY A 158 -29.03 0.44 0.81
CA GLY A 158 -28.92 -0.92 0.25
C GLY A 158 -27.48 -1.42 0.02
N VAL A 159 -26.46 -0.60 0.23
CA VAL A 159 -25.07 -1.04 0.21
C VAL A 159 -24.70 -1.63 1.57
N ASP A 160 -24.29 -2.90 1.56
CA ASP A 160 -23.76 -3.59 2.75
C ASP A 160 -22.24 -3.66 2.67
N LEU A 161 -21.56 -2.98 3.59
CA LEU A 161 -20.11 -3.00 3.76
C LEU A 161 -19.68 -3.81 5.00
N GLY A 162 -20.59 -4.62 5.53
CA GLY A 162 -20.40 -5.37 6.75
C GLY A 162 -20.80 -4.61 8.01
N GLY A 163 -20.38 -5.09 9.18
CA GLY A 163 -20.79 -4.54 10.47
C GLY A 163 -20.14 -3.19 10.80
N ILE A 164 -20.54 -2.62 11.94
CA ILE A 164 -20.02 -1.35 12.46
C ILE A 164 -18.50 -1.46 12.70
N SER A 165 -17.74 -0.50 12.20
CA SER A 165 -16.30 -0.38 12.38
C SER A 165 -15.94 1.02 12.90
N GLY A 166 -15.95 1.17 14.23
CA GLY A 166 -15.76 2.46 14.91
C GLY A 166 -14.33 2.99 14.87
N ALA A 167 -13.34 2.15 14.58
CA ALA A 167 -11.95 2.55 14.48
C ALA A 167 -11.36 2.34 13.09
N TYR A 168 -11.52 1.16 12.47
CA TYR A 168 -10.87 0.86 11.20
C TYR A 168 -11.41 1.70 10.03
N ALA A 169 -12.73 1.72 9.82
CA ALA A 169 -13.33 2.46 8.71
C ALA A 169 -12.95 3.96 8.72
N PRO A 170 -13.00 4.69 9.86
CA PRO A 170 -12.52 6.07 9.92
C PRO A 170 -11.06 6.25 9.51
N THR A 171 -10.17 5.28 9.78
CA THR A 171 -8.77 5.39 9.31
C THR A 171 -8.67 5.29 7.79
N LYS A 172 -9.51 4.49 7.14
CA LYS A 172 -9.54 4.38 5.67
C LYS A 172 -10.18 5.61 5.04
N THR A 173 -11.17 6.23 5.67
CA THR A 173 -11.70 7.54 5.25
C THR A 173 -10.64 8.64 5.35
N TYR A 174 -9.87 8.67 6.43
CA TYR A 174 -8.76 9.62 6.56
C TYR A 174 -7.68 9.36 5.49
N LEU A 175 -7.32 8.11 5.24
CA LEU A 175 -6.39 7.74 4.17
C LEU A 175 -6.87 8.23 2.80
N ASN A 176 -8.17 8.11 2.52
CA ASN A 176 -8.78 8.64 1.30
C ASN A 176 -8.60 10.17 1.23
N ALA A 177 -8.94 10.87 2.30
CA ALA A 177 -8.84 12.33 2.35
C ALA A 177 -7.39 12.82 2.16
N ILE A 178 -6.39 12.19 2.82
CA ILE A 178 -4.99 12.60 2.67
C ILE A 178 -4.43 12.27 1.28
N THR A 179 -4.88 11.18 0.65
CA THR A 179 -4.50 10.86 -0.73
C THR A 179 -4.91 11.97 -1.70
N ILE A 180 -6.12 12.52 -1.53
CA ILE A 180 -6.58 13.67 -2.33
C ILE A 180 -5.68 14.90 -2.09
N GLN A 181 -5.23 15.16 -0.85
CA GLN A 181 -4.34 16.30 -0.57
C GLN A 181 -2.96 16.10 -1.23
N TYR A 182 -2.39 14.90 -1.17
CA TYR A 182 -1.17 14.60 -1.92
C TYR A 182 -1.35 14.78 -3.43
N ALA A 183 -2.46 14.29 -4.01
CA ALA A 183 -2.74 14.46 -5.42
C ALA A 183 -2.82 15.95 -5.84
N LYS A 184 -3.39 16.79 -4.97
CA LYS A 184 -3.44 18.26 -5.19
C LYS A 184 -2.07 18.90 -5.08
N GLU A 185 -1.28 18.56 -4.05
CA GLU A 185 0.07 19.10 -3.84
C GLU A 185 1.03 18.69 -4.97
N LEU A 186 0.92 17.43 -5.43
CA LEU A 186 1.76 16.87 -6.49
C LEU A 186 1.24 17.18 -7.90
N SER A 187 0.17 17.93 -8.01
CA SER A 187 -0.39 18.41 -9.28
C SER A 187 0.69 19.17 -10.07
N GLY A 188 0.82 18.86 -11.36
CA GLY A 188 1.86 19.42 -12.21
C GLY A 188 3.22 18.70 -12.14
N THR A 189 3.34 17.63 -11.32
CA THR A 189 4.45 16.68 -11.38
C THR A 189 4.03 15.43 -12.18
N ASN A 190 5.00 14.51 -12.42
CA ASN A 190 4.71 13.21 -13.04
C ASN A 190 4.29 12.13 -12.02
N ILE A 191 4.13 12.46 -10.73
CA ILE A 191 3.76 11.50 -9.69
C ILE A 191 2.25 11.22 -9.72
N LEU A 192 1.87 9.97 -9.98
CA LEU A 192 0.50 9.53 -9.82
C LEU A 192 0.30 8.88 -8.45
N ILE A 193 -0.74 9.28 -7.75
CA ILE A 193 -1.12 8.71 -6.44
C ILE A 193 -2.59 8.31 -6.43
N ASN A 194 -2.87 7.04 -6.09
CA ASN A 194 -4.23 6.50 -6.07
C ASN A 194 -4.43 5.53 -4.90
N ASN A 195 -5.68 5.28 -4.56
CA ASN A 195 -6.08 4.29 -3.58
C ASN A 195 -6.58 3.01 -4.26
N ALA A 196 -6.14 1.86 -3.73
CA ALA A 196 -6.59 0.53 -4.12
C ALA A 196 -7.57 -0.02 -3.10
N CYS A 197 -8.74 -0.49 -3.53
CA CYS A 197 -9.69 -1.25 -2.72
C CYS A 197 -9.58 -2.73 -3.11
N PRO A 198 -9.01 -3.59 -2.25
CA PRO A 198 -8.73 -4.99 -2.59
C PRO A 198 -9.96 -5.90 -2.55
N GLY A 199 -11.12 -5.40 -2.09
CA GLY A 199 -12.28 -6.22 -1.76
C GLY A 199 -12.19 -6.86 -0.36
N TYR A 200 -12.96 -7.93 -0.13
CA TYR A 200 -12.99 -8.67 1.14
C TYR A 200 -12.07 -9.89 1.07
N VAL A 201 -10.81 -9.70 1.38
CA VAL A 201 -9.72 -10.66 1.18
C VAL A 201 -9.44 -11.46 2.44
N ALA A 202 -9.30 -12.77 2.32
CA ALA A 202 -8.95 -13.70 3.41
C ALA A 202 -7.49 -13.50 3.84
N THR A 203 -7.28 -12.76 4.92
CA THR A 203 -5.96 -12.49 5.51
C THR A 203 -6.01 -12.52 7.04
N ASP A 204 -4.85 -12.50 7.69
CA ASP A 204 -4.79 -12.35 9.15
C ASP A 204 -5.53 -11.11 9.67
N LEU A 205 -5.73 -10.08 8.83
CA LEU A 205 -6.40 -8.84 9.21
C LEU A 205 -7.83 -9.08 9.69
N ASN A 206 -8.51 -10.06 9.10
CA ASN A 206 -9.91 -10.42 9.38
C ASN A 206 -10.08 -11.89 9.81
N GLY A 207 -9.02 -12.54 10.28
CA GLY A 207 -9.06 -13.95 10.68
C GLY A 207 -9.40 -14.90 9.52
N PHE A 208 -9.00 -14.55 8.31
CA PHE A 208 -9.23 -15.32 7.07
C PHE A 208 -10.71 -15.50 6.69
N SER A 209 -11.59 -14.57 7.13
CA SER A 209 -13.03 -14.61 6.83
C SER A 209 -13.40 -14.00 5.49
N GLY A 210 -12.42 -13.50 4.71
CA GLY A 210 -12.65 -12.94 3.38
C GLY A 210 -13.10 -13.96 2.33
N THR A 211 -13.75 -13.48 1.27
CA THR A 211 -14.22 -14.31 0.14
C THR A 211 -13.22 -14.38 -1.01
N GLN A 212 -12.26 -13.45 -1.05
CA GLN A 212 -11.21 -13.39 -2.07
C GLN A 212 -9.88 -13.90 -1.51
N THR A 213 -9.04 -14.44 -2.37
CA THR A 213 -7.65 -14.80 -2.04
C THR A 213 -6.76 -13.54 -1.94
N PRO A 214 -5.61 -13.60 -1.27
CA PRO A 214 -4.63 -12.51 -1.27
C PRO A 214 -4.14 -12.13 -2.67
N GLU A 215 -4.05 -13.09 -3.59
CA GLU A 215 -3.65 -12.88 -4.98
C GLU A 215 -4.72 -12.04 -5.73
N GLU A 216 -6.00 -12.41 -5.62
CA GLU A 216 -7.11 -11.63 -6.18
C GLU A 216 -7.12 -10.21 -5.60
N GLY A 217 -6.97 -10.07 -4.28
CA GLY A 217 -6.94 -8.75 -3.63
C GLY A 217 -5.72 -7.89 -3.98
N ALA A 218 -4.65 -8.48 -4.53
CA ALA A 218 -3.48 -7.73 -4.98
C ALA A 218 -3.68 -7.09 -6.36
N ALA A 219 -4.59 -7.60 -7.19
CA ALA A 219 -4.74 -7.25 -8.60
C ALA A 219 -4.89 -5.73 -8.83
N ILE A 220 -5.75 -5.07 -8.07
CA ILE A 220 -5.97 -3.62 -8.22
C ILE A 220 -4.72 -2.80 -7.89
N ALA A 221 -3.97 -3.15 -6.84
CA ALA A 221 -2.76 -2.44 -6.48
C ALA A 221 -1.66 -2.62 -7.53
N ILE A 222 -1.55 -3.80 -8.13
CA ILE A 222 -0.62 -4.10 -9.22
C ILE A 222 -0.98 -3.26 -10.46
N ARG A 223 -2.26 -3.19 -10.83
CA ARG A 223 -2.75 -2.37 -11.94
C ARG A 223 -2.41 -0.89 -11.74
N LEU A 224 -2.63 -0.36 -10.52
CA LEU A 224 -2.32 1.04 -10.21
C LEU A 224 -0.81 1.32 -10.15
N ALA A 225 -0.01 0.36 -9.72
CA ALA A 225 1.46 0.45 -9.74
C ALA A 225 2.04 0.50 -11.16
N ALA A 226 1.36 -0.10 -12.13
CA ALA A 226 1.78 -0.18 -13.53
C ALA A 226 1.03 0.81 -14.46
N LEU A 227 0.38 1.84 -13.91
CA LEU A 227 -0.32 2.85 -14.72
C LEU A 227 0.62 3.56 -15.71
N PRO A 228 0.17 3.86 -16.94
CA PRO A 228 0.89 4.74 -17.86
C PRO A 228 0.95 6.18 -17.30
N ASP A 229 1.78 7.05 -17.90
CA ASP A 229 2.02 8.41 -17.39
C ASP A 229 0.82 9.35 -17.51
N ASP A 230 -0.08 9.07 -18.44
CA ASP A 230 -1.36 9.76 -18.63
C ASP A 230 -2.50 9.13 -17.79
N GLY A 231 -2.15 8.21 -16.89
CA GLY A 231 -3.09 7.54 -16.00
C GLY A 231 -3.76 8.47 -15.00
N PRO A 232 -4.82 7.99 -14.34
CA PRO A 232 -5.54 8.77 -13.32
C PRO A 232 -4.68 9.01 -12.07
N THR A 233 -4.97 10.12 -11.38
CA THR A 233 -4.42 10.46 -10.07
C THR A 233 -5.48 10.99 -9.13
N GLY A 234 -5.33 10.79 -7.82
CA GLY A 234 -6.26 11.28 -6.80
C GLY A 234 -7.60 10.56 -6.81
N GLN A 235 -7.64 9.29 -7.19
CA GLN A 235 -8.85 8.50 -7.25
C GLN A 235 -8.72 7.20 -6.44
N MET A 236 -9.85 6.57 -6.16
CA MET A 236 -9.94 5.26 -5.54
C MET A 236 -10.52 4.26 -6.54
N PHE A 237 -9.92 3.08 -6.62
CA PHE A 237 -10.29 2.03 -7.56
C PHE A 237 -10.47 0.68 -6.87
N ASP A 238 -11.38 -0.11 -7.41
CA ASP A 238 -11.46 -1.55 -7.24
C ASP A 238 -11.36 -2.27 -8.61
N ASP A 239 -11.66 -3.55 -8.65
CA ASP A 239 -11.62 -4.33 -9.89
C ASP A 239 -12.71 -3.91 -10.89
N ASN A 240 -13.78 -3.25 -10.42
CA ASN A 240 -14.90 -2.78 -11.24
C ASN A 240 -14.71 -1.35 -11.76
N GLY A 241 -13.70 -0.63 -11.28
CA GLY A 241 -13.39 0.73 -11.71
C GLY A 241 -13.26 1.74 -10.59
N VAL A 242 -13.76 2.96 -10.80
CA VAL A 242 -13.68 4.04 -9.82
C VAL A 242 -14.68 3.83 -8.69
N VAL A 243 -14.17 3.87 -7.46
CA VAL A 243 -14.98 3.82 -6.23
C VAL A 243 -15.23 5.25 -5.76
N PRO A 244 -16.48 5.67 -5.47
CA PRO A 244 -16.75 7.00 -4.94
C PRO A 244 -16.15 7.17 -3.54
N TRP A 245 -15.78 8.43 -3.20
CA TRP A 245 -15.18 8.79 -1.90
C TRP A 245 -16.13 8.70 -0.71
#